data_0f971049f69dded670758de74d90363e
#
_entry.id   0f971049f69dded670758de74d90363e
#
_cell.length_a   1.000
_cell.length_b   1.000
_cell.length_c   1.000
_cell.angle_alpha   90.00
_cell.angle_beta   90.00
_cell.angle_gamma   90.00
#
_symmetry.space_group_name_H-M   'P 1'
#
loop_
_entity.id
_entity.type
_entity.pdbx_description
1 polymer ?
#
loop_
_entity_poly.entity_id
_entity_poly.type
_entity_poly.pdbx_seq_one_letter_code
_entity_poly.pdbx_strand_id
1 'polypeptide(L)'
;IFTRPQPPSVQLAKVERGTVEATVSNTRAGTVKACHRAKLAPPAGGQIAHLLVKKGQRVKANQILLALWNDDLQAQAQLATEQLNTSQTQAKQVCMQADLAEKEAERAHQLKEKGFISAEGVDQKTSAAKVSRAGCDAAKSQIEQSRSRIDAAHASLRRMVLRAPFDGIVADISGELGEYATPSPPGIPTPPAIDLIDDSCLFVSAPIDEVDAAN
;
A
#
# COMPACT_ATOMS: atom_id res chain seq x y z
N ILE A 1 -33.47 -84.47 -41.42
CA ILE A 1 -32.13 -83.89 -41.66
C ILE A 1 -31.65 -83.33 -40.34
N PHE A 2 -30.75 -84.04 -39.68
CA PHE A 2 -30.09 -83.61 -38.44
C PHE A 2 -28.87 -82.73 -38.79
N THR A 3 -28.98 -81.45 -38.61
CA THR A 3 -27.85 -80.51 -38.66
C THR A 3 -27.10 -80.63 -37.34
N ARG A 4 -25.89 -81.20 -37.37
CA ARG A 4 -24.98 -81.15 -36.22
C ARG A 4 -24.51 -79.72 -36.02
N PRO A 5 -24.59 -79.20 -34.80
CA PRO A 5 -24.04 -77.85 -34.51
C PRO A 5 -22.55 -77.85 -34.72
N GLN A 6 -22.02 -76.87 -35.44
CA GLN A 6 -20.55 -76.71 -35.61
C GLN A 6 -19.94 -76.33 -34.25
N PRO A 7 -18.78 -76.93 -33.92
CA PRO A 7 -18.09 -76.55 -32.68
C PRO A 7 -17.66 -75.09 -32.74
N PRO A 8 -17.72 -74.38 -31.61
CA PRO A 8 -17.27 -73.03 -31.60
C PRO A 8 -15.77 -72.94 -31.88
N SER A 9 -15.37 -72.00 -32.74
CA SER A 9 -13.96 -71.68 -32.99
C SER A 9 -13.42 -70.90 -31.80
N VAL A 10 -12.35 -71.42 -31.18
CA VAL A 10 -11.66 -70.72 -30.06
C VAL A 10 -10.26 -70.31 -30.54
N GLN A 11 -9.87 -69.09 -30.19
CA GLN A 11 -8.48 -68.65 -30.38
C GLN A 11 -7.69 -68.95 -29.12
N LEU A 12 -6.59 -69.69 -29.31
CA LEU A 12 -5.65 -70.02 -28.25
C LEU A 12 -4.53 -68.96 -28.25
N ALA A 13 -4.34 -68.25 -27.13
CA ALA A 13 -3.18 -67.41 -26.92
C ALA A 13 -2.23 -68.05 -25.92
N LYS A 14 -0.94 -67.95 -26.20
CA LYS A 14 0.13 -68.49 -25.33
C LYS A 14 0.29 -67.55 -24.15
N VAL A 15 0.26 -68.04 -22.93
CA VAL A 15 0.47 -67.22 -21.71
C VAL A 15 1.96 -66.96 -21.57
N GLU A 16 2.33 -65.68 -21.58
CA GLU A 16 3.70 -65.21 -21.34
C GLU A 16 3.72 -64.33 -20.07
N ARG A 17 4.83 -64.33 -19.34
CA ARG A 17 5.03 -63.42 -18.20
C ARG A 17 5.50 -62.11 -18.75
N GLY A 18 4.76 -61.04 -18.45
CA GLY A 18 5.10 -59.66 -18.81
C GLY A 18 4.72 -58.71 -17.69
N THR A 19 5.26 -57.52 -17.74
CA THR A 19 4.88 -56.42 -16.84
C THR A 19 3.56 -55.83 -17.34
N VAL A 20 2.55 -55.81 -16.50
CA VAL A 20 1.27 -55.17 -16.77
C VAL A 20 1.27 -53.84 -16.03
N GLU A 21 1.29 -52.73 -16.79
CA GLU A 21 1.13 -51.42 -16.22
C GLU A 21 -0.37 -51.11 -16.05
N ALA A 22 -0.79 -50.92 -14.80
CA ALA A 22 -2.11 -50.42 -14.51
C ALA A 22 -2.08 -48.86 -14.57
N THR A 23 -2.66 -48.31 -15.63
CA THR A 23 -2.75 -46.86 -15.77
C THR A 23 -4.13 -46.36 -15.31
N VAL A 24 -4.16 -45.41 -14.41
CA VAL A 24 -5.37 -44.71 -14.00
C VAL A 24 -5.50 -43.45 -14.83
N SER A 25 -6.58 -43.32 -15.60
CA SER A 25 -6.86 -42.14 -16.39
C SER A 25 -7.82 -41.25 -15.63
N ASN A 26 -7.35 -40.01 -15.27
CA ASN A 26 -8.23 -39.03 -14.68
C ASN A 26 -9.16 -38.46 -15.77
N THR A 27 -10.48 -38.69 -15.61
CA THR A 27 -11.52 -38.21 -16.55
C THR A 27 -12.06 -36.84 -16.17
N ARG A 28 -11.63 -36.23 -15.04
CA ARG A 28 -12.08 -34.91 -14.59
C ARG A 28 -11.21 -33.80 -15.16
N ALA A 29 -11.83 -32.71 -15.59
CA ALA A 29 -11.12 -31.54 -16.07
C ALA A 29 -10.34 -30.86 -14.94
N GLY A 30 -9.05 -30.62 -15.15
CA GLY A 30 -8.22 -29.82 -14.27
C GLY A 30 -8.49 -28.32 -14.47
N THR A 31 -8.23 -27.53 -13.43
CA THR A 31 -8.31 -26.08 -13.48
C THR A 31 -6.90 -25.48 -13.44
N VAL A 32 -6.57 -24.62 -14.39
CA VAL A 32 -5.33 -23.83 -14.37
C VAL A 32 -5.50 -22.67 -13.40
N LYS A 33 -4.56 -22.54 -12.47
CA LYS A 33 -4.55 -21.44 -11.47
C LYS A 33 -3.20 -20.76 -11.50
N ALA A 34 -3.20 -19.43 -11.26
CA ALA A 34 -1.97 -18.70 -11.03
C ALA A 34 -1.44 -18.94 -9.62
N CYS A 35 -0.10 -18.98 -9.46
CA CYS A 35 0.53 -19.11 -8.14
C CYS A 35 0.22 -17.95 -7.22
N HIS A 36 0.15 -16.73 -7.78
CA HIS A 36 -0.24 -15.53 -7.05
C HIS A 36 -1.47 -14.90 -7.72
N ARG A 37 -2.48 -14.64 -6.93
CA ARG A 37 -3.70 -13.93 -7.31
C ARG A 37 -4.09 -13.00 -6.18
N ALA A 38 -4.29 -11.73 -6.50
CA ALA A 38 -4.72 -10.72 -5.56
C ALA A 38 -6.05 -10.11 -5.98
N LYS A 39 -7.04 -10.27 -5.12
CA LYS A 39 -8.33 -9.60 -5.21
C LYS A 39 -8.20 -8.26 -4.50
N LEU A 40 -8.05 -7.19 -5.26
CA LEU A 40 -7.70 -5.86 -4.77
C LEU A 40 -8.95 -5.03 -4.54
N ALA A 41 -9.08 -4.48 -3.35
CA ALA A 41 -10.03 -3.43 -3.01
C ALA A 41 -9.25 -2.17 -2.56
N PRO A 42 -9.78 -0.96 -2.79
CA PRO A 42 -9.12 0.25 -2.33
C PRO A 42 -9.04 0.28 -0.80
N PRO A 43 -7.94 0.83 -0.21
CA PRO A 43 -7.78 0.91 1.24
C PRO A 43 -8.77 1.85 1.93
N ALA A 44 -9.43 2.73 1.17
CA ALA A 44 -10.47 3.64 1.64
C ALA A 44 -11.68 3.58 0.70
N GLY A 45 -12.87 3.87 1.22
CA GLY A 45 -14.08 3.98 0.40
C GLY A 45 -14.13 5.31 -0.33
N GLY A 46 -14.69 5.31 -1.55
CA GLY A 46 -14.86 6.51 -2.34
C GLY A 46 -15.35 6.23 -3.75
N GLN A 47 -15.76 7.27 -4.46
CA GLN A 47 -16.19 7.18 -5.85
C GLN A 47 -14.96 7.01 -6.77
N ILE A 48 -15.03 6.10 -7.73
CA ILE A 48 -13.97 5.87 -8.73
C ILE A 48 -13.93 7.08 -9.68
N ALA A 49 -12.88 7.90 -9.55
CA ALA A 49 -12.66 9.05 -10.41
C ALA A 49 -11.93 8.66 -11.70
N HIS A 50 -10.98 7.74 -11.61
CA HIS A 50 -10.20 7.29 -12.77
C HIS A 50 -9.97 5.78 -12.70
N LEU A 51 -10.25 5.09 -13.80
CA LEU A 51 -9.87 3.70 -14.04
C LEU A 51 -8.80 3.68 -15.12
N LEU A 52 -7.56 3.34 -14.74
CA LEU A 52 -6.38 3.51 -15.58
C LEU A 52 -5.94 2.22 -16.29
N VAL A 53 -6.68 1.13 -16.07
CA VAL A 53 -6.39 -0.19 -16.63
C VAL A 53 -7.63 -0.82 -17.24
N LYS A 54 -7.40 -1.82 -18.11
CA LYS A 54 -8.45 -2.61 -18.76
C LYS A 54 -8.26 -4.08 -18.45
N LYS A 55 -9.34 -4.85 -18.50
CA LYS A 55 -9.30 -6.31 -18.41
C LYS A 55 -8.37 -6.89 -19.47
N GLY A 56 -7.51 -7.84 -19.09
CA GLY A 56 -6.48 -8.42 -19.94
C GLY A 56 -5.19 -7.59 -20.07
N GLN A 57 -5.14 -6.39 -19.49
CA GLN A 57 -3.94 -5.54 -19.56
C GLN A 57 -2.86 -6.03 -18.61
N ARG A 58 -1.60 -6.05 -19.11
CA ARG A 58 -0.41 -6.30 -18.28
C ARG A 58 -0.04 -5.03 -17.51
N VAL A 59 0.25 -5.19 -16.22
CA VAL A 59 0.64 -4.11 -15.30
C VAL A 59 1.92 -4.46 -14.56
N LYS A 60 2.64 -3.43 -14.12
CA LYS A 60 3.85 -3.57 -13.31
C LYS A 60 3.54 -3.32 -11.83
N ALA A 61 4.36 -3.87 -10.97
CA ALA A 61 4.32 -3.58 -9.54
C ALA A 61 4.36 -2.06 -9.30
N ASN A 62 3.56 -1.60 -8.33
CA ASN A 62 3.38 -0.18 -7.99
C ASN A 62 2.66 0.68 -9.04
N GLN A 63 2.27 0.13 -10.20
CA GLN A 63 1.47 0.84 -11.19
C GLN A 63 0.10 1.19 -10.62
N ILE A 64 -0.39 2.40 -10.87
CA ILE A 64 -1.73 2.84 -10.46
C ILE A 64 -2.76 2.12 -11.32
N LEU A 65 -3.73 1.48 -10.68
CA LEU A 65 -4.82 0.75 -11.32
C LEU A 65 -6.10 1.58 -11.38
N LEU A 66 -6.47 2.18 -10.25
CA LEU A 66 -7.59 3.12 -10.15
C LEU A 66 -7.27 4.23 -9.14
N ALA A 67 -7.92 5.37 -9.28
CA ALA A 67 -7.90 6.45 -8.33
C ALA A 67 -9.33 6.83 -7.93
N LEU A 68 -9.54 7.02 -6.63
CA LEU A 68 -10.78 7.53 -6.08
C LEU A 68 -10.80 9.06 -6.12
N TRP A 69 -11.99 9.64 -6.10
CA TRP A 69 -12.17 11.07 -5.95
C TRP A 69 -11.56 11.56 -4.62
N ASN A 70 -10.77 12.62 -4.66
CA ASN A 70 -9.95 13.04 -3.51
C ASN A 70 -9.67 14.55 -3.45
N ASP A 71 -10.47 15.36 -4.12
CA ASP A 71 -10.24 16.82 -4.21
C ASP A 71 -10.23 17.49 -2.84
N ASP A 72 -11.07 17.02 -1.91
CA ASP A 72 -11.11 17.47 -0.53
C ASP A 72 -9.81 17.15 0.22
N LEU A 73 -9.26 15.96 0.02
CA LEU A 73 -7.98 15.54 0.62
C LEU A 73 -6.79 16.28 0.00
N GLN A 74 -6.85 16.59 -1.29
CA GLN A 74 -5.85 17.45 -1.95
C GLN A 74 -5.87 18.86 -1.36
N ALA A 75 -7.06 19.46 -1.17
CA ALA A 75 -7.21 20.74 -0.52
C ALA A 75 -6.69 20.72 0.92
N GLN A 76 -6.93 19.65 1.68
CA GLN A 76 -6.39 19.47 3.03
C GLN A 76 -4.87 19.38 3.05
N ALA A 77 -4.25 18.66 2.08
CA ALA A 77 -2.80 18.56 1.96
C ALA A 77 -2.17 19.93 1.62
N GLN A 78 -2.82 20.70 0.74
CA GLN A 78 -2.38 22.05 0.42
C GLN A 78 -2.48 22.97 1.65
N LEU A 79 -3.60 22.94 2.40
CA LEU A 79 -3.75 23.71 3.63
C LEU A 79 -2.66 23.36 4.65
N ALA A 80 -2.32 22.09 4.83
CA ALA A 80 -1.24 21.65 5.70
C ALA A 80 0.13 22.21 5.25
N THR A 81 0.35 22.31 3.93
CA THR A 81 1.57 22.89 3.36
C THR A 81 1.67 24.40 3.65
N GLU A 82 0.58 25.14 3.48
CA GLU A 82 0.55 26.57 3.82
C GLU A 82 0.72 26.81 5.32
N GLN A 83 0.19 25.93 6.16
CA GLN A 83 0.40 25.99 7.61
C GLN A 83 1.89 25.78 7.97
N LEU A 84 2.62 24.93 7.26
CA LEU A 84 4.07 24.79 7.43
C LEU A 84 4.80 26.07 7.07
N ASN A 85 4.47 26.71 5.93
CA ASN A 85 5.06 27.97 5.49
C ASN A 85 4.86 29.07 6.54
N THR A 86 3.64 29.15 7.12
CA THR A 86 3.32 30.09 8.20
C THR A 86 4.17 29.81 9.45
N SER A 87 4.28 28.53 9.87
CA SER A 87 5.07 28.13 11.03
C SER A 87 6.57 28.44 10.83
N GLN A 88 7.11 28.25 9.63
CA GLN A 88 8.48 28.60 9.30
C GLN A 88 8.75 30.11 9.39
N THR A 89 7.83 30.91 8.86
CA THR A 89 7.94 32.39 8.92
C THR A 89 7.88 32.89 10.36
N GLN A 90 6.96 32.35 11.16
CA GLN A 90 6.83 32.66 12.58
C GLN A 90 8.09 32.26 13.37
N ALA A 91 8.61 31.07 13.13
CA ALA A 91 9.84 30.61 13.79
C ALA A 91 11.05 31.49 13.42
N LYS A 92 11.17 31.91 12.17
CA LYS A 92 12.21 32.84 11.73
C LYS A 92 12.12 34.16 12.49
N GLN A 93 10.92 34.72 12.65
CA GLN A 93 10.70 35.95 13.40
C GLN A 93 11.11 35.82 14.88
N VAL A 94 10.62 34.76 15.56
CA VAL A 94 10.91 34.51 16.98
C VAL A 94 12.39 34.22 17.21
N CYS A 95 13.04 33.47 16.32
CA CYS A 95 14.47 33.19 16.43
C CYS A 95 15.34 34.42 16.20
N MET A 96 14.96 35.33 15.31
CA MET A 96 15.66 36.64 15.18
C MET A 96 15.55 37.50 16.44
N GLN A 97 14.39 37.44 17.14
CA GLN A 97 14.24 38.12 18.45
C GLN A 97 15.12 37.50 19.53
N ALA A 98 15.26 36.15 19.53
CA ALA A 98 16.15 35.44 20.42
C ALA A 98 17.63 35.81 20.18
N ASP A 99 18.05 35.87 18.92
CA ASP A 99 19.42 36.25 18.54
C ASP A 99 19.75 37.70 18.93
N LEU A 100 18.75 38.61 18.85
CA LEU A 100 18.90 39.98 19.35
C LEU A 100 19.08 40.01 20.87
N ALA A 101 18.24 39.28 21.60
CA ALA A 101 18.31 39.20 23.07
C ALA A 101 19.63 38.62 23.55
N GLU A 102 20.18 37.62 22.86
CA GLU A 102 21.50 37.05 23.17
C GLU A 102 22.60 38.08 22.97
N LYS A 103 22.60 38.83 21.87
CA LYS A 103 23.59 39.90 21.64
C LYS A 103 23.47 41.02 22.67
N GLU A 104 22.25 41.30 23.16
CA GLU A 104 22.09 42.27 24.27
C GLU A 104 22.66 41.76 25.59
N ALA A 105 22.44 40.46 25.92
CA ALA A 105 22.99 39.83 27.09
C ALA A 105 24.53 39.83 27.04
N GLU A 106 25.10 39.47 25.88
CA GLU A 106 26.56 39.51 25.69
C GLU A 106 27.15 40.91 25.87
N ARG A 107 26.51 41.94 25.29
CA ARG A 107 26.91 43.34 25.51
C ARG A 107 26.82 43.74 26.97
N ALA A 108 25.76 43.28 27.68
CA ALA A 108 25.62 43.58 29.12
C ALA A 108 26.75 42.95 29.94
N HIS A 109 27.21 41.72 29.60
CA HIS A 109 28.35 41.12 30.21
C HIS A 109 29.65 41.95 30.01
N GLN A 110 29.92 42.37 28.78
CA GLN A 110 31.08 43.21 28.46
C GLN A 110 31.06 44.58 29.18
N LEU A 111 29.86 45.19 29.32
CA LEU A 111 29.71 46.44 30.07
C LEU A 111 29.90 46.27 31.58
N LYS A 112 29.51 45.12 32.13
CA LYS A 112 29.78 44.80 33.56
C LYS A 112 31.29 44.71 33.86
N GLU A 113 32.05 44.08 32.99
CA GLU A 113 33.52 43.99 33.13
C GLU A 113 34.19 45.39 33.19
N LYS A 114 33.57 46.37 32.51
CA LYS A 114 33.99 47.77 32.50
C LYS A 114 33.34 48.64 33.61
N GLY A 115 32.51 48.05 34.46
CA GLY A 115 31.84 48.75 35.57
C GLY A 115 30.64 49.62 35.19
N PHE A 116 30.11 49.52 33.99
CA PHE A 116 29.03 50.37 33.49
C PHE A 116 27.61 49.82 33.75
N ILE A 117 27.44 48.59 34.20
CA ILE A 117 26.14 47.99 34.52
C ILE A 117 26.23 47.12 35.78
N SER A 118 25.13 47.05 36.56
CA SER A 118 25.03 46.23 37.77
C SER A 118 24.95 44.71 37.44
N ALA A 119 25.23 43.88 38.43
CA ALA A 119 25.07 42.42 38.31
C ALA A 119 23.61 42.07 38.00
N GLU A 120 22.65 42.72 38.67
CA GLU A 120 21.21 42.54 38.44
C GLU A 120 20.82 42.84 37.00
N GLY A 121 21.36 43.91 36.40
CA GLY A 121 21.11 44.27 35.00
C GLY A 121 21.60 43.22 34.03
N VAL A 122 22.75 42.58 34.30
CA VAL A 122 23.24 41.45 33.50
C VAL A 122 22.34 40.24 33.67
N ASP A 123 21.94 39.89 34.89
CA ASP A 123 21.09 38.73 35.16
C ASP A 123 19.71 38.88 34.49
N GLN A 124 19.16 40.10 34.47
CA GLN A 124 17.91 40.43 33.76
C GLN A 124 18.06 40.18 32.24
N LYS A 125 19.13 40.71 31.61
CA LYS A 125 19.37 40.52 30.16
C LYS A 125 19.63 39.07 29.82
N THR A 126 20.40 38.35 30.63
CA THR A 126 20.66 36.90 30.44
C THR A 126 19.39 36.08 30.57
N SER A 127 18.55 36.40 31.54
CA SER A 127 17.28 35.69 31.71
C SER A 127 16.33 35.95 30.53
N ALA A 128 16.26 37.20 30.05
CA ALA A 128 15.48 37.54 28.86
C ALA A 128 15.95 36.81 27.61
N ALA A 129 17.27 36.68 27.40
CA ALA A 129 17.85 35.92 26.30
C ALA A 129 17.47 34.43 26.39
N LYS A 130 17.57 33.82 27.57
CA LYS A 130 17.17 32.41 27.78
C LYS A 130 15.69 32.18 27.47
N VAL A 131 14.79 33.06 27.90
CA VAL A 131 13.35 32.98 27.60
C VAL A 131 13.09 33.12 26.11
N SER A 132 13.75 34.09 25.44
CA SER A 132 13.63 34.25 23.99
C SER A 132 14.15 33.04 23.22
N ARG A 133 15.25 32.43 23.64
CA ARG A 133 15.79 31.21 23.05
C ARG A 133 14.83 30.03 23.21
N ALA A 134 14.24 29.83 24.39
CA ALA A 134 13.21 28.82 24.62
C ALA A 134 11.98 29.05 23.70
N GLY A 135 11.59 30.30 23.46
CA GLY A 135 10.55 30.66 22.50
C GLY A 135 10.91 30.27 21.05
N CYS A 136 12.17 30.50 20.64
CA CYS A 136 12.65 30.06 19.32
C CYS A 136 12.60 28.53 19.19
N ASP A 137 13.02 27.79 20.21
CA ASP A 137 13.00 26.33 20.18
C ASP A 137 11.56 25.77 20.17
N ALA A 138 10.64 26.41 20.89
CA ALA A 138 9.21 26.08 20.81
C ALA A 138 8.64 26.33 19.40
N ALA A 139 9.03 27.45 18.76
CA ALA A 139 8.62 27.72 17.38
C ALA A 139 9.19 26.73 16.36
N LYS A 140 10.42 26.24 16.56
CA LYS A 140 11.00 25.16 15.75
C LYS A 140 10.21 23.84 15.94
N SER A 141 9.82 23.51 17.15
CA SER A 141 8.99 22.34 17.43
C SER A 141 7.63 22.43 16.71
N GLN A 142 7.06 23.63 16.57
CA GLN A 142 5.84 23.87 15.80
C GLN A 142 6.01 23.58 14.31
N ILE A 143 7.21 23.82 13.74
CA ILE A 143 7.53 23.43 12.36
C ILE A 143 7.45 21.90 12.21
N GLU A 144 8.05 21.14 13.13
CA GLU A 144 8.02 19.67 13.07
C GLU A 144 6.60 19.13 13.22
N GLN A 145 5.78 19.74 14.07
CA GLN A 145 4.36 19.40 14.17
C GLN A 145 3.62 19.66 12.84
N SER A 146 3.90 20.78 12.16
CA SER A 146 3.29 21.10 10.88
C SER A 146 3.75 20.12 9.76
N ARG A 147 5.01 19.66 9.78
CA ARG A 147 5.50 18.60 8.89
C ARG A 147 4.74 17.28 9.09
N SER A 148 4.56 16.88 10.34
CA SER A 148 3.79 15.67 10.64
C SER A 148 2.33 15.75 10.15
N ARG A 149 1.72 16.93 10.13
CA ARG A 149 0.38 17.13 9.54
C ARG A 149 0.39 16.93 8.02
N ILE A 150 1.42 17.41 7.33
CA ILE A 150 1.60 17.16 5.88
C ILE A 150 1.72 15.67 5.62
N ASP A 151 2.55 14.96 6.38
CA ASP A 151 2.73 13.52 6.23
C ASP A 151 1.42 12.74 6.43
N ALA A 152 0.62 13.13 7.41
CA ALA A 152 -0.71 12.57 7.65
C ALA A 152 -1.68 12.84 6.49
N ALA A 153 -1.69 14.05 5.93
CA ALA A 153 -2.50 14.40 4.76
C ALA A 153 -2.09 13.58 3.53
N HIS A 154 -0.79 13.45 3.26
CA HIS A 154 -0.28 12.61 2.17
C HIS A 154 -0.57 11.12 2.39
N ALA A 155 -0.53 10.62 3.63
CA ALA A 155 -0.94 9.24 3.93
C ALA A 155 -2.42 9.01 3.60
N SER A 156 -3.27 10.00 3.83
CA SER A 156 -4.69 9.93 3.45
C SER A 156 -4.86 9.92 1.92
N LEU A 157 -4.14 10.77 1.19
CA LEU A 157 -4.14 10.77 -0.28
C LEU A 157 -3.64 9.43 -0.87
N ARG A 158 -2.59 8.84 -0.29
CA ARG A 158 -2.09 7.53 -0.76
C ARG A 158 -3.14 6.42 -0.67
N ARG A 159 -4.08 6.50 0.27
CA ARG A 159 -5.18 5.53 0.40
C ARG A 159 -6.26 5.67 -0.67
N MET A 160 -6.30 6.82 -1.38
CA MET A 160 -7.24 7.05 -2.47
C MET A 160 -6.79 6.44 -3.80
N VAL A 161 -5.63 5.79 -3.83
CA VAL A 161 -5.07 5.19 -5.05
C VAL A 161 -4.82 3.72 -4.83
N LEU A 162 -5.38 2.88 -5.70
CA LEU A 162 -5.11 1.44 -5.72
C LEU A 162 -3.94 1.15 -6.66
N ARG A 163 -2.93 0.43 -6.16
CA ARG A 163 -1.74 0.06 -6.92
C ARG A 163 -1.58 -1.45 -7.01
N ALA A 164 -0.93 -1.91 -8.09
CA ALA A 164 -0.57 -3.31 -8.25
C ALA A 164 0.50 -3.72 -7.23
N PRO A 165 0.31 -4.81 -6.46
CA PRO A 165 1.30 -5.30 -5.50
C PRO A 165 2.45 -6.06 -6.17
N PHE A 166 2.26 -6.59 -7.38
CA PHE A 166 3.23 -7.35 -8.18
C PHE A 166 2.96 -7.17 -9.68
N ASP A 167 3.89 -7.61 -10.50
CA ASP A 167 3.75 -7.63 -11.97
C ASP A 167 2.76 -8.72 -12.37
N GLY A 168 1.81 -8.42 -13.28
CA GLY A 168 0.81 -9.40 -13.66
C GLY A 168 -0.18 -8.90 -14.70
N ILE A 169 -1.28 -9.64 -14.85
CA ILE A 169 -2.36 -9.34 -15.77
C ILE A 169 -3.64 -9.08 -14.98
N VAL A 170 -4.37 -8.03 -15.36
CA VAL A 170 -5.70 -7.73 -14.83
C VAL A 170 -6.69 -8.78 -15.32
N ALA A 171 -7.08 -9.70 -14.44
CA ALA A 171 -8.01 -10.79 -14.78
C ALA A 171 -9.45 -10.29 -14.90
N ASP A 172 -9.85 -9.41 -13.98
CA ASP A 172 -11.20 -8.84 -13.96
C ASP A 172 -11.23 -7.47 -13.28
N ILE A 173 -12.24 -6.67 -13.64
CA ILE A 173 -12.52 -5.36 -13.05
C ILE A 173 -14.01 -5.34 -12.75
N SER A 174 -14.36 -5.18 -11.48
CA SER A 174 -15.76 -5.15 -11.03
C SER A 174 -16.29 -3.73 -10.81
N GLY A 175 -15.39 -2.74 -10.71
CA GLY A 175 -15.78 -1.34 -10.50
C GLY A 175 -15.84 -0.55 -11.80
N GLU A 176 -16.82 0.32 -11.92
CA GLU A 176 -16.98 1.23 -13.06
C GLU A 176 -16.66 2.68 -12.67
N LEU A 177 -16.37 3.51 -13.68
CA LEU A 177 -16.15 4.94 -13.48
C LEU A 177 -17.41 5.59 -12.88
N GLY A 178 -17.23 6.33 -11.78
CA GLY A 178 -18.33 6.95 -11.05
C GLY A 178 -19.00 6.06 -10.01
N GLU A 179 -18.70 4.77 -9.96
CA GLU A 179 -19.21 3.84 -8.96
C GLU A 179 -18.50 4.03 -7.61
N TYR A 180 -19.18 3.71 -6.52
CA TYR A 180 -18.60 3.78 -5.18
C TYR A 180 -17.88 2.48 -4.81
N ALA A 181 -16.57 2.53 -4.72
CA ALA A 181 -15.76 1.41 -4.27
C ALA A 181 -15.63 1.39 -2.74
N THR A 182 -15.86 0.22 -2.14
CA THR A 182 -15.77 0.01 -0.70
C THR A 182 -14.49 -0.75 -0.33
N PRO A 183 -13.83 -0.42 0.80
CA PRO A 183 -12.75 -1.24 1.31
C PRO A 183 -13.28 -2.63 1.70
N SER A 184 -12.42 -3.63 1.66
CA SER A 184 -12.74 -4.98 2.18
C SER A 184 -12.39 -5.07 3.66
N PRO A 185 -13.35 -4.88 4.58
CA PRO A 185 -13.10 -5.05 6.00
C PRO A 185 -12.91 -6.54 6.33
N PRO A 186 -12.14 -6.89 7.38
CA PRO A 186 -11.99 -8.27 7.81
C PRO A 186 -13.33 -8.93 8.12
N GLY A 187 -13.58 -10.11 7.54
CA GLY A 187 -14.79 -10.91 7.79
C GLY A 187 -16.03 -10.55 6.98
N ILE A 188 -15.98 -9.51 6.16
CA ILE A 188 -17.09 -9.16 5.24
C ILE A 188 -16.60 -9.34 3.80
N PRO A 189 -17.13 -10.32 3.03
CA PRO A 189 -16.76 -10.49 1.64
C PRO A 189 -17.36 -9.33 0.81
N THR A 190 -16.53 -8.36 0.44
CA THR A 190 -16.88 -7.33 -0.54
C THR A 190 -16.33 -7.73 -1.91
N PRO A 191 -17.03 -7.46 -3.01
CA PRO A 191 -16.49 -7.72 -4.34
C PRO A 191 -15.20 -6.91 -4.53
N PRO A 192 -14.11 -7.54 -5.00
CA PRO A 192 -12.86 -6.84 -5.26
C PRO A 192 -13.06 -5.87 -6.42
N ALA A 193 -12.48 -4.67 -6.33
CA ALA A 193 -12.54 -3.73 -7.44
C ALA A 193 -11.72 -4.23 -8.66
N ILE A 194 -10.57 -4.85 -8.40
CA ILE A 194 -9.67 -5.38 -9.44
C ILE A 194 -9.13 -6.74 -8.99
N ASP A 195 -9.14 -7.71 -9.92
CA ASP A 195 -8.55 -9.03 -9.76
C ASP A 195 -7.24 -9.10 -10.57
N LEU A 196 -6.11 -9.29 -9.90
CA LEU A 196 -4.78 -9.34 -10.50
C LEU A 196 -4.20 -10.75 -10.36
N ILE A 197 -3.67 -11.29 -11.46
CA ILE A 197 -3.02 -12.60 -11.50
C ILE A 197 -1.56 -12.46 -11.96
N ASP A 198 -0.69 -13.24 -11.36
CA ASP A 198 0.69 -13.42 -11.81
C ASP A 198 0.72 -14.53 -12.87
N ASP A 199 1.05 -14.18 -14.10
CA ASP A 199 1.11 -15.10 -15.22
C ASP A 199 2.49 -15.75 -15.41
N SER A 200 3.46 -15.40 -14.58
CA SER A 200 4.80 -15.99 -14.60
C SER A 200 4.82 -17.41 -14.02
N CYS A 201 3.87 -17.74 -13.16
CA CYS A 201 3.74 -19.05 -12.51
C CYS A 201 2.30 -19.53 -12.57
N LEU A 202 2.09 -20.65 -13.27
CA LEU A 202 0.80 -21.33 -13.39
C LEU A 202 0.92 -22.78 -12.94
N PHE A 203 -0.10 -23.29 -12.25
CA PHE A 203 -0.21 -24.69 -11.88
C PHE A 203 -1.58 -25.25 -12.24
N VAL A 204 -1.64 -26.57 -12.45
CA VAL A 204 -2.89 -27.27 -12.74
C VAL A 204 -3.36 -27.97 -11.45
N SER A 205 -4.57 -27.67 -11.04
CA SER A 205 -5.27 -28.36 -9.95
C SER A 205 -6.24 -29.35 -10.58
N ALA A 206 -5.92 -30.63 -10.55
CA ALA A 206 -6.79 -31.69 -11.04
C ALA A 206 -7.34 -32.49 -9.84
N PRO A 207 -8.66 -32.61 -9.66
CA PRO A 207 -9.23 -33.49 -8.65
C PRO A 207 -9.01 -34.95 -9.09
N ILE A 208 -8.42 -35.77 -8.22
CA ILE A 208 -8.29 -37.22 -8.40
C ILE A 208 -9.35 -37.86 -7.50
N ASP A 209 -10.08 -38.88 -8.02
CA ASP A 209 -11.05 -39.60 -7.21
C ASP A 209 -10.33 -40.46 -6.15
N GLU A 210 -10.88 -40.53 -4.95
CA GLU A 210 -10.30 -41.23 -3.82
C GLU A 210 -10.10 -42.73 -4.13
N VAL A 211 -10.94 -43.30 -4.99
CA VAL A 211 -10.85 -44.71 -5.47
C VAL A 211 -9.60 -44.94 -6.33
N ASP A 212 -9.14 -43.91 -7.04
CA ASP A 212 -8.01 -43.97 -7.96
C ASP A 212 -6.67 -43.59 -7.28
N ALA A 213 -6.72 -42.99 -6.10
CA ALA A 213 -5.55 -42.54 -5.36
C ALA A 213 -4.89 -43.67 -4.51
N ALA A 214 -5.52 -44.83 -4.38
CA ALA A 214 -5.09 -45.89 -3.50
C ALA A 214 -4.25 -46.99 -4.19
N ASN A 215 -3.89 -46.83 -5.49
CA ASN A 215 -3.11 -47.79 -6.29
C ASN A 215 -1.75 -47.23 -6.73
#